data_184b8685aa7d367f5fcc04c31c0c6830
#
_entry.id   184b8685aa7d367f5fcc04c31c0c6830
#
_cell.length_a   1.000
_cell.length_b   1.000
_cell.length_c   1.000
_cell.angle_alpha   90.00
_cell.angle_beta   90.00
_cell.angle_gamma   90.00
#
_symmetry.space_group_name_H-M   'P 1'
#
loop_
_entity.id
_entity.type
_entity.pdbx_description
1 polymer ?
#
loop_
_entity_poly.entity_id
_entity_poly.type
_entity_poly.pdbx_seq_one_letter_code
_entity_poly.pdbx_strand_id
1 'polypeptide(L)'
;MSKKVLFDRTGGTEVLEIVEVLEPHPVEGQVRVAVVAAALNPFDSKVRQGTIPAPLPSGQGGDFAGVVDEIGAGVTDVAVGDEVIGWTMHKAQADYVIVAAANTAPKPASLSWEVAASIGVVVNTARRAVDAVALTSDDTLYISGIAGGVGLVAAQFAAETGCLVIGTARDSNHDFVRSIGAVPVAPGDGVVERLLAAASGRPFTAAVDTVGRQQVEVALALGVQPGRVNSVADHDGPDDLGTLAVGGGKKSRTEMAGYAADLASGKLVLPIRATYPLERVREAYDELDNGHGLGKIVLIVAS
;
A
#
# COMPACT_ATOMS: atom_id res chain seq x y z
N MET A 1 -27.14 -12.21 -7.50
CA MET A 1 -26.91 -11.01 -6.66
C MET A 1 -25.52 -11.13 -6.06
N SER A 2 -24.81 -10.04 -5.95
CA SER A 2 -23.46 -9.98 -5.38
C SER A 2 -23.38 -8.84 -4.35
N LYS A 3 -22.46 -8.97 -3.41
CA LYS A 3 -22.23 -7.97 -2.35
C LYS A 3 -21.10 -7.03 -2.74
N LYS A 4 -21.19 -5.79 -2.30
CA LYS A 4 -20.08 -4.81 -2.34
C LYS A 4 -20.15 -3.84 -1.17
N VAL A 5 -19.01 -3.31 -0.78
CA VAL A 5 -18.92 -2.21 0.19
C VAL A 5 -19.21 -0.88 -0.51
N LEU A 6 -20.09 -0.09 0.08
CA LEU A 6 -20.48 1.25 -0.39
C LEU A 6 -20.56 2.23 0.77
N PHE A 7 -20.42 3.53 0.46
CA PHE A 7 -20.82 4.64 1.32
C PHE A 7 -21.43 5.77 0.47
N ASP A 8 -22.47 6.42 0.97
CA ASP A 8 -23.23 7.48 0.30
C ASP A 8 -22.92 8.88 0.83
N ARG A 9 -22.19 8.97 1.93
CA ARG A 9 -21.67 10.19 2.55
C ARG A 9 -20.32 9.95 3.16
N THR A 10 -19.52 11.00 3.32
CA THR A 10 -18.23 10.93 4.01
C THR A 10 -18.43 10.77 5.52
N GLY A 11 -17.51 10.10 6.20
CA GLY A 11 -17.58 9.86 7.63
C GLY A 11 -16.55 8.84 8.15
N GLY A 12 -16.77 8.40 9.39
CA GLY A 12 -16.02 7.29 9.99
C GLY A 12 -16.45 5.95 9.41
N THR A 13 -16.09 4.86 10.11
CA THR A 13 -16.40 3.49 9.65
C THR A 13 -17.90 3.18 9.63
N GLU A 14 -18.70 3.94 10.37
CA GLU A 14 -20.16 3.83 10.44
C GLU A 14 -20.88 4.04 9.11
N VAL A 15 -20.26 4.78 8.16
CA VAL A 15 -20.85 5.04 6.85
C VAL A 15 -20.68 3.89 5.86
N LEU A 16 -19.81 2.91 6.16
CA LEU A 16 -19.62 1.75 5.31
C LEU A 16 -20.80 0.81 5.40
N GLU A 17 -21.37 0.46 4.26
CA GLU A 17 -22.50 -0.47 4.14
C GLU A 17 -22.14 -1.59 3.16
N ILE A 18 -22.63 -2.79 3.44
CA ILE A 18 -22.61 -3.90 2.48
C ILE A 18 -23.95 -3.94 1.81
N VAL A 19 -23.95 -3.75 0.50
CA VAL A 19 -25.16 -3.73 -0.30
C VAL A 19 -25.18 -4.89 -1.30
N GLU A 20 -26.36 -5.43 -1.56
CA GLU A 20 -26.59 -6.37 -2.65
C GLU A 20 -26.86 -5.62 -3.97
N VAL A 21 -26.18 -6.04 -5.02
CA VAL A 21 -26.32 -5.48 -6.37
C VAL A 21 -26.48 -6.59 -7.40
N LEU A 22 -26.94 -6.25 -8.58
CA LEU A 22 -26.89 -7.17 -9.72
C LEU A 22 -25.42 -7.49 -10.03
N GLU A 23 -25.16 -8.74 -10.38
CA GLU A 23 -23.83 -9.14 -10.83
C GLU A 23 -23.44 -8.33 -12.06
N PRO A 24 -22.27 -7.68 -12.03
CA PRO A 24 -21.81 -6.89 -13.16
C PRO A 24 -21.26 -7.80 -14.26
N HIS A 25 -21.39 -7.39 -15.53
CA HIS A 25 -20.80 -8.09 -16.67
C HIS A 25 -19.75 -7.24 -17.37
N PRO A 26 -18.61 -7.83 -17.80
CA PRO A 26 -17.55 -7.10 -18.48
C PRO A 26 -17.95 -6.74 -19.90
N VAL A 27 -17.58 -5.54 -20.34
CA VAL A 27 -17.67 -5.11 -21.74
C VAL A 27 -16.35 -5.35 -22.46
N GLU A 28 -16.23 -4.92 -23.72
CA GLU A 28 -15.01 -5.09 -24.53
C GLU A 28 -13.75 -4.62 -23.79
N GLY A 29 -12.70 -5.45 -23.79
CA GLY A 29 -11.40 -5.19 -23.15
C GLY A 29 -11.39 -5.34 -21.63
N GLN A 30 -12.50 -5.73 -21.01
CA GLN A 30 -12.64 -5.91 -19.57
C GLN A 30 -12.70 -7.39 -19.16
N VAL A 31 -12.39 -7.63 -17.90
CA VAL A 31 -12.59 -8.92 -17.23
C VAL A 31 -13.41 -8.72 -15.97
N ARG A 32 -14.21 -9.73 -15.60
CA ARG A 32 -14.77 -9.86 -14.26
C ARG A 32 -13.90 -10.80 -13.44
N VAL A 33 -13.59 -10.37 -12.23
CA VAL A 33 -12.83 -11.18 -11.28
C VAL A 33 -13.70 -11.45 -10.07
N ALA A 34 -13.89 -12.73 -9.75
CA ALA A 34 -14.41 -13.19 -8.46
C ALA A 34 -13.33 -12.94 -7.42
N VAL A 35 -13.57 -11.98 -6.52
CA VAL A 35 -12.57 -11.53 -5.55
C VAL A 35 -12.46 -12.54 -4.42
N VAL A 36 -11.25 -13.00 -4.16
CA VAL A 36 -10.94 -13.86 -3.00
C VAL A 36 -10.48 -13.01 -1.82
N ALA A 37 -9.62 -12.03 -2.08
CA ALA A 37 -9.08 -11.14 -1.06
C ALA A 37 -8.97 -9.70 -1.56
N ALA A 38 -9.19 -8.73 -0.67
CA ALA A 38 -9.06 -7.28 -0.95
C ALA A 38 -8.33 -6.58 0.20
N ALA A 39 -7.22 -5.90 -0.09
CA ALA A 39 -6.44 -5.25 0.95
C ALA A 39 -6.96 -3.84 1.28
N LEU A 40 -6.74 -3.44 2.54
CA LEU A 40 -7.05 -2.09 3.02
C LEU A 40 -5.81 -1.20 2.91
N ASN A 41 -6.03 0.06 2.58
CA ASN A 41 -5.00 1.09 2.54
C ASN A 41 -5.47 2.36 3.27
N PRO A 42 -4.58 3.13 3.94
CA PRO A 42 -4.94 4.42 4.53
C PRO A 42 -5.53 5.41 3.51
N PHE A 43 -5.20 5.25 2.22
CA PHE A 43 -5.82 5.99 1.13
C PHE A 43 -7.35 5.80 1.09
N ASP A 44 -7.80 4.57 1.25
CA ASP A 44 -9.24 4.23 1.24
C ASP A 44 -9.97 4.91 2.41
N SER A 45 -9.34 5.00 3.59
CA SER A 45 -9.87 5.74 4.75
C SER A 45 -9.95 7.24 4.47
N LYS A 46 -8.90 7.84 3.86
CA LYS A 46 -8.89 9.27 3.50
C LYS A 46 -10.02 9.63 2.52
N VAL A 47 -10.29 8.75 1.56
CA VAL A 47 -11.41 8.91 0.61
C VAL A 47 -12.75 8.85 1.35
N ARG A 48 -12.96 7.83 2.18
CA ARG A 48 -14.19 7.69 2.97
C ARG A 48 -14.41 8.89 3.90
N GLN A 49 -13.37 9.38 4.54
CA GLN A 49 -13.41 10.54 5.45
C GLN A 49 -13.59 11.87 4.71
N GLY A 50 -13.47 11.90 3.37
CA GLY A 50 -13.61 13.11 2.56
C GLY A 50 -12.35 13.98 2.47
N THR A 51 -11.23 13.54 3.03
CA THR A 51 -9.92 14.23 2.89
C THR A 51 -9.44 14.17 1.43
N ILE A 52 -9.73 13.07 0.76
CA ILE A 52 -9.51 12.91 -0.68
C ILE A 52 -10.88 12.84 -1.35
N PRO A 53 -11.22 13.77 -2.27
CA PRO A 53 -12.51 13.79 -2.92
C PRO A 53 -12.78 12.55 -3.77
N ALA A 54 -14.01 12.02 -3.70
CA ALA A 54 -14.51 10.99 -4.60
C ALA A 54 -16.01 11.23 -4.91
N PRO A 55 -16.51 10.76 -6.06
CA PRO A 55 -17.95 10.78 -6.32
C PRO A 55 -18.72 9.92 -5.33
N LEU A 56 -19.89 10.36 -4.92
CA LEU A 56 -20.80 9.63 -4.04
C LEU A 56 -22.06 9.19 -4.82
N PRO A 57 -22.63 8.00 -4.56
CA PRO A 57 -22.10 6.98 -3.66
C PRO A 57 -20.80 6.36 -4.20
N SER A 58 -19.86 6.05 -3.32
CA SER A 58 -18.59 5.46 -3.67
C SER A 58 -18.48 4.02 -3.14
N GLY A 59 -17.80 3.17 -3.89
CA GLY A 59 -17.33 1.89 -3.36
C GLY A 59 -16.03 2.06 -2.57
N GLN A 60 -15.40 0.96 -2.21
CA GLN A 60 -14.22 0.94 -1.33
C GLN A 60 -13.14 -0.01 -1.86
N GLY A 61 -11.86 0.33 -1.58
CA GLY A 61 -10.70 -0.49 -1.87
C GLY A 61 -10.11 -0.32 -3.27
N GLY A 62 -8.80 -0.42 -3.35
CA GLY A 62 -8.01 -0.28 -4.58
C GLY A 62 -7.35 -1.56 -5.06
N ASP A 63 -7.07 -2.50 -4.17
CA ASP A 63 -6.29 -3.70 -4.43
C ASP A 63 -7.09 -4.97 -4.18
N PHE A 64 -6.94 -5.96 -5.06
CA PHE A 64 -7.59 -7.25 -4.91
C PHE A 64 -6.74 -8.38 -5.50
N ALA A 65 -7.07 -9.61 -5.12
CA ALA A 65 -6.67 -10.83 -5.80
C ALA A 65 -7.89 -11.75 -5.91
N GLY A 66 -7.99 -12.50 -7.00
CA GLY A 66 -9.13 -13.36 -7.26
C GLY A 66 -8.97 -14.18 -8.53
N VAL A 67 -10.06 -14.78 -8.97
CA VAL A 67 -10.10 -15.64 -10.15
C VAL A 67 -10.94 -14.97 -11.23
N VAL A 68 -10.44 -14.92 -12.44
CA VAL A 68 -11.21 -14.43 -13.59
C VAL A 68 -12.36 -15.40 -13.87
N ASP A 69 -13.59 -14.94 -13.82
CA ASP A 69 -14.77 -15.78 -14.04
C ASP A 69 -15.55 -15.41 -15.31
N GLU A 70 -15.33 -14.20 -15.85
CA GLU A 70 -15.94 -13.76 -17.12
C GLU A 70 -14.99 -12.80 -17.85
N ILE A 71 -14.94 -12.92 -19.19
CA ILE A 71 -14.13 -12.05 -20.06
C ILE A 71 -15.00 -11.36 -21.09
N GLY A 72 -14.75 -10.08 -21.32
CA GLY A 72 -15.38 -9.30 -22.38
C GLY A 72 -14.74 -9.56 -23.75
N ALA A 73 -15.40 -9.08 -24.81
CA ALA A 73 -14.87 -9.18 -26.15
C ALA A 73 -13.46 -8.56 -26.30
N GLY A 74 -12.61 -9.12 -27.15
CA GLY A 74 -11.27 -8.59 -27.45
C GLY A 74 -10.19 -8.89 -26.40
N VAL A 75 -10.52 -9.54 -25.28
CA VAL A 75 -9.52 -9.98 -24.28
C VAL A 75 -8.86 -11.27 -24.76
N THR A 76 -7.53 -11.28 -24.87
CA THR A 76 -6.75 -12.41 -25.39
C THR A 76 -5.60 -12.84 -24.49
N ASP A 77 -5.23 -12.02 -23.50
CA ASP A 77 -4.05 -12.20 -22.65
C ASP A 77 -4.42 -12.66 -21.22
N VAL A 78 -5.72 -12.88 -20.98
CA VAL A 78 -6.28 -13.40 -19.72
C VAL A 78 -7.41 -14.36 -20.06
N ALA A 79 -7.51 -15.48 -19.36
CA ALA A 79 -8.54 -16.50 -19.56
C ALA A 79 -9.42 -16.68 -18.31
N VAL A 80 -10.64 -17.21 -18.49
CA VAL A 80 -11.47 -17.68 -17.37
C VAL A 80 -10.75 -18.79 -16.62
N GLY A 81 -10.68 -18.68 -15.29
CA GLY A 81 -9.96 -19.57 -14.41
C GLY A 81 -8.57 -19.07 -14.01
N ASP A 82 -8.05 -18.01 -14.64
CA ASP A 82 -6.76 -17.44 -14.26
C ASP A 82 -6.82 -16.82 -12.86
N GLU A 83 -5.85 -17.18 -12.01
CA GLU A 83 -5.60 -16.50 -10.74
C GLU A 83 -4.84 -15.19 -10.98
N VAL A 84 -5.41 -14.08 -10.54
CA VAL A 84 -4.86 -12.74 -10.80
C VAL A 84 -4.72 -11.89 -9.55
N ILE A 85 -3.72 -11.02 -9.56
CA ILE A 85 -3.69 -9.79 -8.77
C ILE A 85 -4.25 -8.66 -9.61
N GLY A 86 -4.94 -7.69 -8.99
CA GLY A 86 -5.54 -6.61 -9.75
C GLY A 86 -5.62 -5.31 -8.97
N TRP A 87 -5.87 -4.24 -9.68
CA TRP A 87 -6.02 -2.90 -9.10
C TRP A 87 -7.13 -2.12 -9.79
N THR A 88 -7.80 -1.33 -8.99
CA THR A 88 -8.91 -0.49 -9.40
C THR A 88 -8.97 0.77 -8.55
N MET A 89 -10.02 1.58 -8.70
CA MET A 89 -10.31 2.71 -7.82
C MET A 89 -11.69 2.49 -7.18
N HIS A 90 -11.73 2.39 -5.84
CA HIS A 90 -12.95 2.34 -5.02
C HIS A 90 -13.92 1.18 -5.36
N LYS A 91 -13.41 0.01 -5.79
CA LYS A 91 -14.28 -1.11 -6.22
C LYS A 91 -13.82 -2.48 -5.76
N ALA A 92 -12.64 -2.59 -5.13
CA ALA A 92 -12.02 -3.88 -4.86
C ALA A 92 -12.75 -4.69 -3.77
N GLN A 93 -13.45 -4.03 -2.83
CA GLN A 93 -14.13 -4.69 -1.72
C GLN A 93 -15.55 -5.10 -2.12
N ALA A 94 -15.63 -6.15 -2.91
CA ALA A 94 -16.88 -6.68 -3.49
C ALA A 94 -16.68 -8.14 -3.89
N ASP A 95 -17.79 -8.91 -4.03
CA ASP A 95 -17.73 -10.29 -4.54
C ASP A 95 -17.15 -10.35 -5.96
N TYR A 96 -17.49 -9.36 -6.79
CA TYR A 96 -17.01 -9.23 -8.16
C TYR A 96 -16.52 -7.83 -8.46
N VAL A 97 -15.42 -7.75 -9.21
CA VAL A 97 -14.90 -6.49 -9.73
C VAL A 97 -14.75 -6.56 -11.25
N ILE A 98 -15.17 -5.49 -11.94
CA ILE A 98 -14.91 -5.30 -13.37
C ILE A 98 -13.72 -4.36 -13.53
N VAL A 99 -12.70 -4.81 -14.25
CA VAL A 99 -11.51 -4.02 -14.57
C VAL A 99 -11.09 -4.23 -16.03
N ALA A 100 -10.33 -3.28 -16.59
CA ALA A 100 -9.62 -3.53 -17.84
C ALA A 100 -8.69 -4.74 -17.65
N ALA A 101 -8.58 -5.64 -18.61
CA ALA A 101 -7.69 -6.79 -18.55
C ALA A 101 -6.23 -6.37 -18.25
N ALA A 102 -5.80 -5.22 -18.77
CA ALA A 102 -4.48 -4.63 -18.49
C ALA A 102 -4.28 -4.23 -17.01
N ASN A 103 -5.34 -4.14 -16.22
CA ASN A 103 -5.26 -3.87 -14.77
C ASN A 103 -5.22 -5.14 -13.93
N THR A 104 -4.83 -6.24 -14.51
CA THR A 104 -4.56 -7.51 -13.85
C THR A 104 -3.17 -8.01 -14.18
N ALA A 105 -2.59 -8.81 -13.30
CA ALA A 105 -1.35 -9.55 -13.55
C ALA A 105 -1.47 -10.96 -12.95
N PRO A 106 -0.74 -11.95 -13.49
CA PRO A 106 -0.78 -13.31 -12.97
C PRO A 106 -0.40 -13.36 -11.49
N LYS A 107 -1.15 -14.10 -10.70
CA LYS A 107 -0.78 -14.44 -9.32
C LYS A 107 0.08 -15.70 -9.33
N PRO A 108 1.32 -15.68 -8.80
CA PRO A 108 2.09 -16.91 -8.60
C PRO A 108 1.34 -17.90 -7.70
N ALA A 109 1.34 -19.19 -8.05
CA ALA A 109 0.61 -20.22 -7.30
C ALA A 109 1.09 -20.36 -5.84
N SER A 110 2.37 -20.08 -5.56
CA SER A 110 2.95 -20.13 -4.22
C SER A 110 2.59 -18.93 -3.34
N LEU A 111 2.02 -17.85 -3.91
CA LEU A 111 1.67 -16.65 -3.17
C LEU A 111 0.28 -16.81 -2.55
N SER A 112 0.14 -16.49 -1.25
CA SER A 112 -1.17 -16.49 -0.61
C SER A 112 -2.06 -15.39 -1.20
N TRP A 113 -3.37 -15.53 -1.09
CA TRP A 113 -4.34 -14.56 -1.59
C TRP A 113 -4.22 -13.21 -0.90
N GLU A 114 -3.95 -13.23 0.40
CA GLU A 114 -3.81 -12.04 1.23
C GLU A 114 -2.60 -11.19 0.81
N VAL A 115 -1.45 -11.83 0.60
CA VAL A 115 -0.25 -11.13 0.13
C VAL A 115 -0.47 -10.65 -1.30
N ALA A 116 -1.05 -11.48 -2.17
CA ALA A 116 -1.35 -11.13 -3.56
C ALA A 116 -2.27 -9.90 -3.64
N ALA A 117 -3.33 -9.83 -2.83
CA ALA A 117 -4.24 -8.69 -2.77
C ALA A 117 -3.58 -7.40 -2.25
N SER A 118 -2.38 -7.48 -1.67
CA SER A 118 -1.71 -6.34 -1.03
C SER A 118 -0.65 -5.67 -1.91
N ILE A 119 -0.45 -6.11 -3.15
CA ILE A 119 0.66 -5.68 -4.00
C ILE A 119 0.43 -4.31 -4.64
N GLY A 120 -0.76 -4.09 -5.19
CA GLY A 120 -1.03 -3.01 -6.14
C GLY A 120 -0.72 -1.60 -5.63
N VAL A 121 -1.20 -1.23 -4.46
CA VAL A 121 -0.91 0.09 -3.87
C VAL A 121 0.44 0.08 -3.18
N VAL A 122 0.69 -0.87 -2.29
CA VAL A 122 1.83 -0.81 -1.37
C VAL A 122 3.17 -0.93 -2.09
N VAL A 123 3.33 -1.97 -2.92
CA VAL A 123 4.65 -2.25 -3.53
C VAL A 123 4.98 -1.22 -4.61
N ASN A 124 3.98 -0.84 -5.42
CA ASN A 124 4.16 0.20 -6.43
C ASN A 124 4.48 1.57 -5.80
N THR A 125 3.78 1.93 -4.72
CA THR A 125 4.04 3.20 -4.01
C THR A 125 5.42 3.21 -3.39
N ALA A 126 5.83 2.12 -2.73
CA ALA A 126 7.15 2.00 -2.13
C ALA A 126 8.27 2.11 -3.17
N ARG A 127 8.16 1.42 -4.31
CA ARG A 127 9.14 1.50 -5.40
C ARG A 127 9.29 2.93 -5.90
N ARG A 128 8.19 3.59 -6.23
CA ARG A 128 8.21 4.97 -6.74
C ARG A 128 8.73 5.97 -5.71
N ALA A 129 8.40 5.78 -4.43
CA ALA A 129 8.88 6.66 -3.37
C ALA A 129 10.41 6.57 -3.19
N VAL A 130 10.97 5.36 -3.28
CA VAL A 130 12.41 5.13 -3.22
C VAL A 130 13.12 5.68 -4.47
N ASP A 131 12.58 5.44 -5.66
CA ASP A 131 13.15 5.95 -6.91
C ASP A 131 13.19 7.48 -6.94
N ALA A 132 12.17 8.13 -6.37
CA ALA A 132 12.07 9.59 -6.35
C ALA A 132 13.23 10.27 -5.60
N VAL A 133 13.80 9.62 -4.60
CA VAL A 133 14.92 10.15 -3.81
C VAL A 133 16.31 9.70 -4.31
N ALA A 134 16.38 8.96 -5.44
CA ALA A 134 17.59 8.61 -6.18
C ALA A 134 18.75 8.11 -5.28
N LEU A 135 18.52 7.04 -4.51
CA LEU A 135 19.48 6.51 -3.53
C LEU A 135 20.74 5.93 -4.16
N THR A 136 21.83 6.07 -3.44
CA THR A 136 23.13 5.42 -3.69
C THR A 136 23.60 4.70 -2.42
N SER A 137 24.68 3.92 -2.49
CA SER A 137 25.28 3.23 -1.34
C SER A 137 25.82 4.19 -0.25
N ASP A 138 26.10 5.44 -0.63
CA ASP A 138 26.65 6.44 0.31
C ASP A 138 25.57 7.13 1.14
N ASP A 139 24.31 6.93 0.80
CA ASP A 139 23.17 7.57 1.46
C ASP A 139 22.87 6.98 2.84
N THR A 140 22.28 7.81 3.68
CA THR A 140 21.58 7.40 4.90
C THR A 140 20.13 7.83 4.75
N LEU A 141 19.25 6.85 4.63
CA LEU A 141 17.81 7.06 4.41
C LEU A 141 17.05 7.02 5.73
N TYR A 142 16.23 8.05 5.96
CA TYR A 142 15.19 8.02 6.99
C TYR A 142 13.87 7.54 6.41
N ILE A 143 13.23 6.54 7.05
CA ILE A 143 11.85 6.11 6.71
C ILE A 143 10.95 6.32 7.92
N SER A 144 9.92 7.15 7.81
CA SER A 144 8.88 7.23 8.82
C SER A 144 7.88 6.09 8.67
N GLY A 145 7.43 5.50 9.79
CA GLY A 145 6.46 4.41 9.74
C GLY A 145 6.98 3.15 9.03
N ILE A 146 8.25 2.80 9.21
CA ILE A 146 8.95 1.71 8.50
C ILE A 146 8.29 0.33 8.68
N ALA A 147 7.49 0.11 9.73
CA ALA A 147 6.76 -1.15 9.96
C ALA A 147 5.41 -1.22 9.22
N GLY A 148 4.93 -0.11 8.66
CA GLY A 148 3.72 -0.08 7.83
C GLY A 148 3.97 -0.69 6.44
N GLY A 149 2.89 -1.02 5.70
CA GLY A 149 3.03 -1.70 4.42
C GLY A 149 4.00 -1.02 3.45
N VAL A 150 3.81 0.28 3.17
CA VAL A 150 4.69 1.03 2.24
C VAL A 150 6.10 1.19 2.80
N GLY A 151 6.24 1.60 4.07
CA GLY A 151 7.54 1.82 4.70
C GLY A 151 8.41 0.56 4.73
N LEU A 152 7.79 -0.58 5.02
CA LEU A 152 8.45 -1.87 5.08
C LEU A 152 8.99 -2.34 3.71
N VAL A 153 8.21 -2.16 2.66
CA VAL A 153 8.64 -2.50 1.30
C VAL A 153 9.66 -1.48 0.80
N ALA A 154 9.48 -0.19 1.10
CA ALA A 154 10.45 0.85 0.78
C ALA A 154 11.84 0.58 1.41
N ALA A 155 11.87 0.10 2.67
CA ALA A 155 13.11 -0.28 3.32
C ALA A 155 13.85 -1.40 2.59
N GLN A 156 13.12 -2.41 2.10
CA GLN A 156 13.72 -3.53 1.36
C GLN A 156 14.25 -3.08 -0.01
N PHE A 157 13.51 -2.24 -0.75
CA PHE A 157 14.02 -1.65 -1.99
C PHE A 157 15.22 -0.73 -1.77
N ALA A 158 15.23 0.05 -0.69
CA ALA A 158 16.36 0.89 -0.35
C ALA A 158 17.60 0.06 0.00
N ALA A 159 17.44 -1.04 0.73
CA ALA A 159 18.53 -1.95 1.07
C ALA A 159 19.24 -2.54 -0.17
N GLU A 160 18.53 -2.71 -1.30
CA GLU A 160 19.12 -3.15 -2.57
C GLU A 160 20.20 -2.18 -3.09
N THR A 161 20.15 -0.90 -2.72
CA THR A 161 21.16 0.11 -3.13
C THR A 161 22.40 0.08 -2.27
N GLY A 162 22.37 -0.62 -1.13
CA GLY A 162 23.47 -0.67 -0.15
C GLY A 162 23.50 0.53 0.81
N CYS A 163 22.51 1.44 0.77
CA CYS A 163 22.42 2.59 1.67
C CYS A 163 22.11 2.15 3.12
N LEU A 164 22.43 2.99 4.09
CA LEU A 164 22.00 2.78 5.48
C LEU A 164 20.54 3.20 5.62
N VAL A 165 19.66 2.26 6.01
CA VAL A 165 18.23 2.52 6.25
C VAL A 165 17.98 2.60 7.75
N ILE A 166 17.41 3.73 8.21
CA ILE A 166 16.99 3.94 9.60
C ILE A 166 15.53 4.39 9.57
N GLY A 167 14.69 3.77 10.40
CA GLY A 167 13.27 4.14 10.35
C GLY A 167 12.56 4.05 11.68
N THR A 168 11.46 4.81 11.80
CA THR A 168 10.66 4.81 13.01
C THR A 168 9.65 3.67 13.04
N ALA A 169 9.69 2.89 14.12
CA ALA A 169 8.75 1.83 14.44
C ALA A 169 8.56 1.71 15.95
N ARG A 170 7.40 1.21 16.41
CA ARG A 170 7.20 0.83 17.82
C ARG A 170 8.13 -0.33 18.19
N ASP A 171 8.53 -0.41 19.45
CA ASP A 171 9.47 -1.41 19.95
C ASP A 171 9.07 -2.84 19.62
N SER A 172 7.76 -3.15 19.63
CA SER A 172 7.22 -4.46 19.25
C SER A 172 7.56 -4.91 17.82
N ASN A 173 7.94 -3.97 16.94
CA ASN A 173 8.26 -4.23 15.54
C ASN A 173 9.78 -4.16 15.25
N HIS A 174 10.61 -3.83 16.26
CA HIS A 174 12.04 -3.60 16.05
C HIS A 174 12.78 -4.84 15.52
N ASP A 175 12.45 -6.02 16.03
CA ASP A 175 13.12 -7.25 15.58
C ASP A 175 12.82 -7.56 14.12
N PHE A 176 11.57 -7.33 13.68
CA PHE A 176 11.24 -7.49 12.28
C PHE A 176 11.96 -6.45 11.40
N VAL A 177 12.00 -5.18 11.81
CA VAL A 177 12.71 -4.13 11.06
C VAL A 177 14.20 -4.47 10.91
N ARG A 178 14.83 -5.02 11.96
CA ARG A 178 16.22 -5.51 11.88
C ARG A 178 16.36 -6.67 10.90
N SER A 179 15.40 -7.58 10.87
CA SER A 179 15.45 -8.77 9.98
C SER A 179 15.43 -8.44 8.49
N ILE A 180 14.90 -7.26 8.13
CA ILE A 180 14.92 -6.75 6.74
C ILE A 180 16.10 -5.80 6.47
N GLY A 181 17.12 -5.75 7.36
CA GLY A 181 18.36 -5.00 7.15
C GLY A 181 18.30 -3.53 7.54
N ALA A 182 17.25 -3.06 8.21
CA ALA A 182 17.12 -1.67 8.64
C ALA A 182 17.34 -1.48 10.15
N VAL A 183 17.67 -0.27 10.56
CA VAL A 183 17.86 0.12 11.96
C VAL A 183 16.56 0.75 12.49
N PRO A 184 15.86 0.11 13.44
CA PRO A 184 14.65 0.68 14.01
C PRO A 184 14.95 1.72 15.10
N VAL A 185 14.10 2.75 15.16
CA VAL A 185 14.11 3.79 16.19
C VAL A 185 12.69 4.00 16.71
N ALA A 186 12.52 4.10 18.03
CA ALA A 186 11.21 4.37 18.61
C ALA A 186 10.70 5.78 18.22
N PRO A 187 9.43 5.96 17.84
CA PRO A 187 8.85 7.26 17.54
C PRO A 187 8.59 8.09 18.82
N GLY A 188 8.09 9.31 18.66
CA GLY A 188 7.68 10.20 19.77
C GLY A 188 8.76 11.20 20.17
N ASP A 189 8.58 11.84 21.32
CA ASP A 189 9.44 12.92 21.79
C ASP A 189 10.91 12.52 21.78
N GLY A 190 11.81 13.42 21.33
CA GLY A 190 13.23 13.13 21.19
C GLY A 190 13.58 12.19 20.02
N VAL A 191 12.71 12.03 19.03
CA VAL A 191 12.96 11.14 17.88
C VAL A 191 14.15 11.59 17.05
N VAL A 192 14.39 12.90 16.90
CA VAL A 192 15.53 13.45 16.14
C VAL A 192 16.85 13.01 16.77
N GLU A 193 16.99 13.17 18.08
CA GLU A 193 18.20 12.77 18.82
C GLU A 193 18.44 11.26 18.71
N ARG A 194 17.39 10.45 18.80
CA ARG A 194 17.52 8.98 18.64
C ARG A 194 17.92 8.59 17.22
N LEU A 195 17.38 9.26 16.19
CA LEU A 195 17.76 9.03 14.80
C LEU A 195 19.22 9.41 14.55
N LEU A 196 19.67 10.58 15.05
CA LEU A 196 21.07 11.01 14.94
C LEU A 196 22.01 10.03 15.65
N ALA A 197 21.64 9.55 16.83
CA ALA A 197 22.42 8.53 17.54
C ALA A 197 22.50 7.20 16.76
N ALA A 198 21.39 6.76 16.16
CA ALA A 198 21.33 5.54 15.34
C ALA A 198 22.19 5.64 14.07
N ALA A 199 22.32 6.84 13.50
CA ALA A 199 23.16 7.09 12.32
C ALA A 199 24.67 7.08 12.62
N SER A 200 25.07 7.07 13.91
CA SER A 200 26.47 6.96 14.33
C SER A 200 27.41 7.97 13.66
N GLY A 201 26.93 9.22 13.53
CA GLY A 201 27.68 10.33 12.92
C GLY A 201 27.57 10.43 11.39
N ARG A 202 26.86 9.53 10.70
CA ARG A 202 26.54 9.69 9.28
C ARG A 202 25.42 10.72 9.12
N PRO A 203 25.50 11.66 8.16
CA PRO A 203 24.41 12.58 7.89
C PRO A 203 23.25 11.86 7.23
N PHE A 204 22.01 12.25 7.56
CA PHE A 204 20.85 11.86 6.77
C PHE A 204 20.85 12.62 5.45
N THR A 205 20.67 11.92 4.34
CA THR A 205 20.78 12.48 2.99
C THR A 205 19.50 12.33 2.18
N ALA A 206 18.60 11.44 2.59
CA ALA A 206 17.31 11.21 1.96
C ALA A 206 16.25 10.81 3.00
N ALA A 207 14.97 11.02 2.66
CA ALA A 207 13.87 10.55 3.48
C ALA A 207 12.68 10.08 2.64
N VAL A 208 12.01 9.03 3.12
CA VAL A 208 10.70 8.57 2.63
C VAL A 208 9.72 8.61 3.80
N ASP A 209 8.74 9.49 3.71
CA ASP A 209 7.68 9.60 4.71
C ASP A 209 6.42 8.85 4.27
N THR A 210 5.86 8.07 5.21
CA THR A 210 4.62 7.30 5.02
C THR A 210 3.54 7.65 6.05
N VAL A 211 3.77 8.69 6.86
CA VAL A 211 2.90 9.07 8.00
C VAL A 211 2.25 10.43 7.79
N GLY A 212 3.02 11.45 7.38
CA GLY A 212 2.51 12.79 7.11
C GLY A 212 3.41 13.92 7.61
N ARG A 213 2.90 15.14 7.53
CA ARG A 213 3.60 16.43 7.71
C ARG A 213 4.62 16.44 8.86
N GLN A 214 4.21 16.01 10.05
CA GLN A 214 5.10 16.02 11.21
C GLN A 214 6.40 15.22 10.98
N GLN A 215 6.34 14.12 10.23
CA GLN A 215 7.51 13.29 9.95
C GLN A 215 8.35 13.86 8.78
N VAL A 216 7.73 14.60 7.88
CA VAL A 216 8.45 15.43 6.89
C VAL A 216 9.31 16.49 7.61
N GLU A 217 8.74 17.17 8.61
CA GLU A 217 9.47 18.16 9.42
C GLU A 217 10.62 17.52 10.21
N VAL A 218 10.45 16.28 10.72
CA VAL A 218 11.55 15.51 11.32
C VAL A 218 12.67 15.28 10.30
N ALA A 219 12.35 14.89 9.06
CA ALA A 219 13.36 14.69 8.02
C ALA A 219 14.15 15.98 7.72
N LEU A 220 13.47 17.12 7.65
CA LEU A 220 14.12 18.42 7.47
C LEU A 220 14.99 18.81 8.68
N ALA A 221 14.54 18.52 9.91
CA ALA A 221 15.30 18.75 11.13
C ALA A 221 16.56 17.86 11.22
N LEU A 222 16.58 16.69 10.58
CA LEU A 222 17.75 15.84 10.41
C LEU A 222 18.75 16.38 9.36
N GLY A 223 18.43 17.48 8.68
CA GLY A 223 19.28 18.14 7.69
C GLY A 223 19.08 17.61 6.26
N VAL A 224 18.08 16.76 6.02
CA VAL A 224 17.78 16.28 4.65
C VAL A 224 17.30 17.45 3.79
N GLN A 225 17.86 17.60 2.60
CA GLN A 225 17.45 18.64 1.67
C GLN A 225 16.01 18.39 1.17
N PRO A 226 15.14 19.42 1.06
CA PRO A 226 13.73 19.24 0.69
C PRO A 226 13.53 18.38 -0.58
N GLY A 227 14.30 18.60 -1.64
CA GLY A 227 14.23 17.82 -2.87
C GLY A 227 14.65 16.35 -2.75
N ARG A 228 15.09 15.91 -1.56
CA ARG A 228 15.40 14.52 -1.22
C ARG A 228 14.51 13.97 -0.08
N VAL A 229 13.42 14.66 0.23
CA VAL A 229 12.35 14.20 1.11
C VAL A 229 11.14 13.89 0.25
N ASN A 230 10.73 12.64 0.22
CA ASN A 230 9.52 12.24 -0.48
C ASN A 230 8.46 11.77 0.52
N SER A 231 7.26 12.35 0.48
CA SER A 231 6.13 11.89 1.28
C SER A 231 5.03 11.28 0.41
N VAL A 232 4.48 10.15 0.85
CA VAL A 232 3.29 9.54 0.25
C VAL A 232 2.02 9.87 1.05
N ALA A 233 2.15 10.67 2.11
CA ALA A 233 1.09 10.98 3.06
C ALA A 233 0.83 12.49 3.24
N ASP A 234 1.84 13.34 3.00
CA ASP A 234 1.75 14.81 2.99
C ASP A 234 1.73 15.32 1.54
N HIS A 235 0.56 15.72 1.07
CA HIS A 235 0.37 16.16 -0.32
C HIS A 235 0.60 17.67 -0.51
N ASP A 236 0.65 18.45 0.57
CA ASP A 236 0.89 19.90 0.55
C ASP A 236 2.38 20.24 0.68
N GLY A 237 3.20 19.24 1.04
CA GLY A 237 4.64 19.39 1.22
C GLY A 237 5.41 19.98 0.01
N PRO A 238 5.08 19.63 -1.24
CA PRO A 238 5.73 20.22 -2.41
C PRO A 238 5.59 21.74 -2.49
N ASP A 239 4.40 22.27 -2.22
CA ASP A 239 4.12 23.70 -2.31
C ASP A 239 4.67 24.47 -1.11
N ASP A 240 4.58 23.89 0.10
CA ASP A 240 4.96 24.57 1.33
C ASP A 240 6.45 24.45 1.68
N LEU A 241 7.04 23.28 1.41
CA LEU A 241 8.37 22.90 1.92
C LEU A 241 9.36 22.56 0.80
N GLY A 242 8.92 22.50 -0.46
CA GLY A 242 9.75 22.10 -1.60
C GLY A 242 10.12 20.63 -1.60
N THR A 243 9.34 19.77 -0.92
CA THR A 243 9.55 18.32 -0.88
C THR A 243 8.91 17.63 -2.08
N LEU A 244 9.03 16.30 -2.15
CA LEU A 244 8.42 15.48 -3.19
C LEU A 244 7.15 14.80 -2.66
N ALA A 245 6.16 14.59 -3.53
CA ALA A 245 4.95 13.82 -3.23
C ALA A 245 4.74 12.72 -4.29
N VAL A 246 5.74 11.87 -4.46
CA VAL A 246 5.72 10.78 -5.44
C VAL A 246 5.32 9.48 -4.74
N GLY A 247 4.21 8.92 -5.16
CA GLY A 247 3.69 7.68 -4.58
C GLY A 247 2.92 6.90 -5.64
N GLY A 248 1.63 6.83 -5.55
CA GLY A 248 0.70 6.15 -6.47
C GLY A 248 1.05 6.24 -7.95
N GLY A 249 0.05 6.32 -8.82
CA GLY A 249 0.27 6.51 -10.26
C GLY A 249 0.03 5.24 -11.08
N LYS A 250 0.43 5.31 -12.36
CA LYS A 250 0.16 4.25 -13.34
C LYS A 250 0.91 2.96 -12.93
N LYS A 251 0.21 1.85 -12.99
CA LYS A 251 0.75 0.50 -12.78
C LYS A 251 0.77 -0.24 -14.11
N SER A 252 1.77 -1.05 -14.34
CA SER A 252 1.81 -1.94 -15.51
C SER A 252 1.70 -3.40 -15.07
N ARG A 253 1.10 -4.23 -15.93
CA ARG A 253 1.00 -5.68 -15.74
C ARG A 253 2.38 -6.32 -15.48
N THR A 254 3.41 -5.89 -16.24
CA THR A 254 4.77 -6.42 -16.12
C THR A 254 5.39 -6.09 -14.77
N GLU A 255 5.28 -4.85 -14.31
CA GLU A 255 5.79 -4.46 -12.98
C GLU A 255 5.09 -5.21 -11.86
N MET A 256 3.75 -5.32 -11.93
CA MET A 256 2.97 -6.04 -10.91
C MET A 256 3.32 -7.53 -10.88
N ALA A 257 3.51 -8.18 -12.04
CA ALA A 257 3.97 -9.56 -12.11
C ALA A 257 5.39 -9.73 -11.53
N GLY A 258 6.29 -8.77 -11.77
CA GLY A 258 7.62 -8.75 -11.18
C GLY A 258 7.59 -8.67 -9.65
N TYR A 259 6.79 -7.75 -9.09
CA TYR A 259 6.62 -7.64 -7.63
C TYR A 259 5.99 -8.90 -7.02
N ALA A 260 5.03 -9.49 -7.69
CA ALA A 260 4.44 -10.76 -7.26
C ALA A 260 5.48 -11.90 -7.24
N ALA A 261 6.36 -11.96 -8.22
CA ALA A 261 7.45 -12.93 -8.27
C ALA A 261 8.49 -12.71 -7.15
N ASP A 262 8.85 -11.44 -6.87
CA ASP A 262 9.76 -11.10 -5.78
C ASP A 262 9.19 -11.50 -4.41
N LEU A 263 7.88 -11.30 -4.19
CA LEU A 263 7.20 -11.76 -2.97
C LEU A 263 7.08 -13.30 -2.92
N ALA A 264 6.78 -13.94 -4.04
CA ALA A 264 6.65 -15.39 -4.12
C ALA A 264 7.99 -16.14 -3.88
N SER A 265 9.10 -15.52 -4.25
CA SER A 265 10.45 -16.05 -4.01
C SER A 265 11.01 -15.72 -2.63
N GLY A 266 10.34 -14.85 -1.86
CA GLY A 266 10.85 -14.36 -0.58
C GLY A 266 11.92 -13.27 -0.68
N LYS A 267 12.21 -12.75 -1.88
CA LYS A 267 13.09 -11.59 -2.07
C LYS A 267 12.50 -10.33 -1.44
N LEU A 268 11.17 -10.17 -1.52
CA LEU A 268 10.40 -9.20 -0.76
C LEU A 268 9.53 -9.91 0.27
N VAL A 269 9.32 -9.27 1.40
CA VAL A 269 8.46 -9.77 2.48
C VAL A 269 7.40 -8.71 2.79
N LEU A 270 6.13 -9.11 2.84
CA LEU A 270 5.01 -8.25 3.20
C LEU A 270 4.08 -8.99 4.16
N PRO A 271 4.24 -8.84 5.48
CA PRO A 271 3.43 -9.48 6.49
C PRO A 271 1.96 -9.08 6.41
N ILE A 272 1.09 -10.05 6.66
CA ILE A 272 -0.34 -9.81 6.90
C ILE A 272 -0.57 -9.90 8.40
N ARG A 273 -0.97 -8.79 9.03
CA ARG A 273 -1.17 -8.76 10.49
C ARG A 273 -2.56 -9.21 10.92
N ALA A 274 -3.55 -9.01 10.05
CA ALA A 274 -4.93 -9.41 10.33
C ALA A 274 -5.71 -9.66 9.04
N THR A 275 -6.68 -10.57 9.13
CA THR A 275 -7.67 -10.83 8.10
C THR A 275 -9.06 -10.72 8.69
N TYR A 276 -10.01 -10.20 7.93
CA TYR A 276 -11.41 -10.06 8.30
C TYR A 276 -12.31 -10.57 7.17
N PRO A 277 -13.43 -11.23 7.47
CA PRO A 277 -14.44 -11.45 6.43
C PRO A 277 -14.99 -10.09 5.93
N LEU A 278 -15.49 -10.05 4.71
CA LEU A 278 -16.05 -8.82 4.10
C LEU A 278 -17.09 -8.17 5.01
N GLU A 279 -17.92 -8.97 5.67
CA GLU A 279 -18.98 -8.52 6.57
C GLU A 279 -18.46 -7.72 7.78
N ARG A 280 -17.20 -7.88 8.13
CA ARG A 280 -16.55 -7.15 9.23
C ARG A 280 -15.68 -5.98 8.72
N VAL A 281 -16.01 -5.41 7.57
CA VAL A 281 -15.26 -4.31 6.95
C VAL A 281 -15.09 -3.11 7.87
N ARG A 282 -16.10 -2.76 8.69
CA ARG A 282 -16.03 -1.65 9.66
C ARG A 282 -14.94 -1.89 10.69
N GLU A 283 -14.90 -3.08 11.29
CA GLU A 283 -13.89 -3.46 12.27
C GLU A 283 -12.47 -3.47 11.68
N ALA A 284 -12.33 -3.94 10.43
CA ALA A 284 -11.06 -3.93 9.71
C ALA A 284 -10.54 -2.50 9.52
N TYR A 285 -11.41 -1.55 9.18
CA TYR A 285 -11.04 -0.14 9.06
C TYR A 285 -10.84 0.53 10.41
N ASP A 286 -11.59 0.16 11.46
CA ASP A 286 -11.33 0.64 12.83
C ASP A 286 -9.93 0.24 13.29
N GLU A 287 -9.51 -1.01 13.00
CA GLU A 287 -8.14 -1.43 13.28
C GLU A 287 -7.11 -0.68 12.43
N LEU A 288 -7.40 -0.43 11.13
CA LEU A 288 -6.49 0.30 10.26
C LEU A 288 -6.29 1.74 10.74
N ASP A 289 -7.38 2.43 11.06
CA ASP A 289 -7.39 3.86 11.40
C ASP A 289 -6.78 4.13 12.79
N ASN A 290 -6.97 3.21 13.73
CA ASN A 290 -6.50 3.34 15.12
C ASN A 290 -5.25 2.49 15.43
N GLY A 291 -4.91 1.55 14.56
CA GLY A 291 -3.83 0.59 14.77
C GLY A 291 -2.52 1.00 14.11
N HIS A 292 -1.40 0.65 14.77
CA HIS A 292 -0.05 0.85 14.22
C HIS A 292 0.66 -0.50 14.28
N GLY A 293 0.29 -1.41 13.39
CA GLY A 293 0.82 -2.77 13.34
C GLY A 293 1.80 -3.00 12.20
N LEU A 294 2.40 -4.18 12.20
CA LEU A 294 3.32 -4.64 11.17
C LEU A 294 2.55 -5.08 9.91
N GLY A 295 2.84 -4.47 8.77
CA GLY A 295 2.30 -4.95 7.47
C GLY A 295 0.85 -4.56 7.19
N LYS A 296 0.05 -5.51 6.65
CA LYS A 296 -1.24 -5.27 6.01
C LYS A 296 -2.43 -5.88 6.74
N ILE A 297 -3.61 -5.29 6.50
CA ILE A 297 -4.93 -5.85 6.84
C ILE A 297 -5.64 -6.19 5.52
N VAL A 298 -6.32 -7.33 5.48
CA VAL A 298 -6.96 -7.85 4.28
C VAL A 298 -8.37 -8.35 4.58
N LEU A 299 -9.32 -8.04 3.71
CA LEU A 299 -10.64 -8.67 3.72
C LEU A 299 -10.60 -9.96 2.91
N ILE A 300 -11.15 -11.02 3.48
CA ILE A 300 -11.45 -12.26 2.77
C ILE A 300 -12.90 -12.14 2.28
N VAL A 301 -13.07 -12.20 0.97
CA VAL A 301 -14.37 -11.99 0.32
C VAL A 301 -15.04 -13.32 0.02
N ALA A 302 -14.31 -14.26 -0.58
CA ALA A 302 -14.77 -15.62 -0.83
C ALA A 302 -13.88 -16.62 -0.10
N SER A 303 -14.48 -17.63 0.51
CA SER A 303 -13.80 -18.78 1.15
C SER A 303 -13.82 -19.99 0.25
#